data_a59f67478e9aae2eb4f1b5acf4be4529
#
_entry.id   a59f67478e9aae2eb4f1b5acf4be4529
#
_cell.length_a   1.000
_cell.length_b   1.000
_cell.length_c   1.000
_cell.angle_alpha   90.00
_cell.angle_beta   90.00
_cell.angle_gamma   90.00
#
_symmetry.space_group_name_H-M   'P 1'
#
loop_
_entity.id
_entity.type
_entity.pdbx_description
1 polymer ?
#
loop_
_entity_poly.entity_id
_entity_poly.type
_entity_poly.pdbx_seq_one_letter_code
_entity_poly.pdbx_strand_id
1 'polypeptide(L)'
;MQTRIQSFFHRTSGACLLVLMIGLNSQAVQAEVIEVQMLNNNPDNPRSRNLFLPRVVHIQPGDVVKFIPVDFGHNAESIDGLVPKDFPKFKSRLSQPFEQAFEKEGVYAYKCTPHYAMGMVGIVVVGNTKPDIDQFKAKKMPRRAAKAFRKMFKELQVRDH
;
A
#
# COMPACT_ATOMS: atom_id res chain seq x y z
N MET A 1 18.07 -5.72 94.22
CA MET A 1 18.86 -6.37 93.16
C MET A 1 17.99 -6.27 91.88
N GLN A 2 18.20 -5.18 91.11
CA GLN A 2 17.37 -4.87 89.95
C GLN A 2 18.22 -5.04 88.70
N THR A 3 17.84 -5.97 87.84
CA THR A 3 18.49 -6.22 86.59
C THR A 3 17.72 -5.54 85.47
N ARG A 4 18.30 -4.52 84.82
CA ARG A 4 17.74 -3.82 83.65
C ARG A 4 17.93 -4.68 82.42
N ILE A 5 16.85 -4.96 81.72
CA ILE A 5 16.87 -5.55 80.37
C ILE A 5 16.72 -4.39 79.37
N GLN A 6 17.75 -4.12 78.56
CA GLN A 6 17.67 -3.18 77.45
C GLN A 6 17.20 -3.92 76.23
N SER A 7 16.06 -3.48 75.68
CA SER A 7 15.54 -3.95 74.42
C SER A 7 16.15 -3.23 73.24
N PHE A 8 16.88 -3.93 72.39
CA PHE A 8 17.39 -3.44 71.13
C PHE A 8 16.29 -3.44 70.05
N PHE A 9 15.82 -2.27 69.64
CA PHE A 9 14.97 -2.09 68.47
C PHE A 9 15.83 -2.14 67.20
N HIS A 10 15.70 -3.21 66.41
CA HIS A 10 16.22 -3.27 65.04
C HIS A 10 15.23 -2.59 64.10
N ARG A 11 15.62 -1.41 63.55
CA ARG A 11 14.94 -0.74 62.47
C ARG A 11 15.35 -1.44 61.16
N THR A 12 14.49 -2.28 60.62
CA THR A 12 14.63 -2.81 59.27
C THR A 12 14.10 -1.75 58.29
N SER A 13 15.01 -1.08 57.57
CA SER A 13 14.69 -0.23 56.42
C SER A 13 14.26 -1.10 55.27
N GLY A 14 12.96 -1.20 55.01
CA GLY A 14 12.43 -1.83 53.81
C GLY A 14 12.59 -0.86 52.62
N ALA A 15 13.59 -1.13 51.77
CA ALA A 15 13.67 -0.49 50.47
C ALA A 15 12.60 -1.06 49.54
N CYS A 16 11.53 -0.30 49.32
CA CYS A 16 10.49 -0.62 48.36
C CYS A 16 11.02 -0.39 46.93
N LEU A 17 11.45 -1.44 46.27
CA LEU A 17 11.82 -1.38 44.85
C LEU A 17 10.56 -1.19 43.99
N LEU A 18 10.33 0.04 43.55
CA LEU A 18 9.28 0.35 42.59
C LEU A 18 9.72 -0.13 41.20
N VAL A 19 9.30 -1.33 40.79
CA VAL A 19 9.54 -1.84 39.43
C VAL A 19 8.57 -1.14 38.50
N LEU A 20 9.06 -0.14 37.76
CA LEU A 20 8.31 0.56 36.70
C LEU A 20 8.16 -0.37 35.50
N MET A 21 7.00 -1.04 35.40
CA MET A 21 6.63 -1.84 34.24
C MET A 21 6.31 -0.89 33.09
N ILE A 22 7.30 -0.62 32.21
CA ILE A 22 7.07 0.08 30.94
C ILE A 22 6.40 -0.94 30.01
N GLY A 23 5.09 -0.89 29.94
CA GLY A 23 4.31 -1.65 28.98
C GLY A 23 4.62 -1.16 27.57
N LEU A 24 5.36 -1.95 26.79
CA LEU A 24 5.49 -1.77 25.34
C LEU A 24 4.11 -2.01 24.72
N ASN A 25 3.35 -0.95 24.50
CA ASN A 25 2.16 -1.00 23.67
C ASN A 25 2.59 -1.20 22.21
N SER A 26 2.75 -2.44 21.77
CA SER A 26 2.79 -2.77 20.35
C SER A 26 1.41 -2.51 19.75
N GLN A 27 1.23 -1.34 19.15
CA GLN A 27 0.06 -1.10 18.31
C GLN A 27 0.21 -1.98 17.07
N ALA A 28 -0.61 -3.00 16.96
CA ALA A 28 -0.74 -3.75 15.72
C ALA A 28 -1.23 -2.78 14.64
N VAL A 29 -0.39 -2.50 13.64
CA VAL A 29 -0.80 -1.75 12.44
C VAL A 29 -1.81 -2.64 11.72
N GLN A 30 -3.06 -2.22 11.72
CA GLN A 30 -4.11 -2.91 10.98
C GLN A 30 -3.95 -2.61 9.50
N ALA A 31 -3.99 -3.64 8.64
CA ALA A 31 -3.95 -3.48 7.19
C ALA A 31 -5.13 -2.61 6.73
N GLU A 32 -4.84 -1.58 5.93
CA GLU A 32 -5.84 -0.72 5.32
C GLU A 32 -6.33 -1.34 4.00
N VAL A 33 -7.63 -1.19 3.69
CA VAL A 33 -8.20 -1.60 2.41
C VAL A 33 -8.51 -0.37 1.58
N ILE A 34 -7.78 -0.20 0.47
CA ILE A 34 -7.94 0.93 -0.45
C ILE A 34 -8.69 0.48 -1.69
N GLU A 35 -9.81 1.14 -2.00
CA GLU A 35 -10.63 0.82 -3.16
C GLU A 35 -10.14 1.51 -4.43
N VAL A 36 -10.08 0.75 -5.51
CA VAL A 36 -9.81 1.22 -6.88
C VAL A 36 -10.97 0.83 -7.78
N GLN A 37 -11.72 1.81 -8.22
CA GLN A 37 -12.85 1.63 -9.13
C GLN A 37 -12.38 1.39 -10.56
N MET A 38 -13.05 0.51 -11.27
CA MET A 38 -12.85 0.24 -12.69
C MET A 38 -14.04 0.81 -13.48
N LEU A 39 -13.80 1.84 -14.30
CA LEU A 39 -14.82 2.71 -14.88
C LEU A 39 -14.69 2.83 -16.40
N ASN A 40 -15.83 2.87 -17.09
CA ASN A 40 -15.91 3.28 -18.52
C ASN A 40 -15.67 4.77 -18.70
N ASN A 41 -16.18 5.60 -17.77
CA ASN A 41 -16.07 7.05 -17.85
C ASN A 41 -15.66 7.61 -16.48
N ASN A 42 -14.82 8.65 -16.49
CA ASN A 42 -14.50 9.39 -15.27
C ASN A 42 -15.68 10.33 -14.92
N PRO A 43 -16.27 10.25 -13.73
CA PRO A 43 -17.37 11.12 -13.33
C PRO A 43 -16.97 12.61 -13.35
N ASP A 44 -15.73 12.94 -13.02
CA ASP A 44 -15.23 14.32 -12.95
C ASP A 44 -14.69 14.83 -14.30
N ASN A 45 -14.43 13.94 -15.26
CA ASN A 45 -13.89 14.30 -16.56
C ASN A 45 -14.38 13.34 -17.66
N PRO A 46 -15.49 13.67 -18.35
CA PRO A 46 -16.09 12.80 -19.39
C PRO A 46 -15.18 12.49 -20.58
N ARG A 47 -14.08 13.24 -20.77
CA ARG A 47 -13.07 12.94 -21.79
C ARG A 47 -12.13 11.80 -21.40
N SER A 48 -12.06 11.43 -20.12
CA SER A 48 -11.24 10.34 -19.61
C SER A 48 -12.09 9.07 -19.55
N ARG A 49 -11.75 8.09 -20.37
CA ARG A 49 -12.51 6.84 -20.53
C ARG A 49 -11.63 5.63 -20.22
N ASN A 50 -12.27 4.53 -19.82
CA ASN A 50 -11.63 3.26 -19.48
C ASN A 50 -10.46 3.47 -18.52
N LEU A 51 -10.77 3.66 -17.24
CA LEU A 51 -9.79 4.04 -16.25
C LEU A 51 -9.97 3.29 -14.93
N PHE A 52 -8.88 3.22 -14.19
CA PHE A 52 -8.88 2.97 -12.75
C PHE A 52 -9.00 4.31 -12.02
N LEU A 53 -9.76 4.35 -10.92
CA LEU A 53 -9.92 5.54 -10.10
C LEU A 53 -9.83 5.18 -8.61
N PRO A 54 -8.80 5.68 -7.87
CA PRO A 54 -7.67 6.46 -8.36
C PRO A 54 -6.73 5.64 -9.27
N ARG A 55 -5.92 6.34 -10.11
CA ARG A 55 -4.92 5.70 -10.98
C ARG A 55 -3.60 5.41 -10.28
N VAL A 56 -3.33 6.16 -9.24
CA VAL A 56 -2.14 6.00 -8.38
C VAL A 56 -2.64 5.85 -6.96
N VAL A 57 -2.18 4.81 -6.30
CA VAL A 57 -2.48 4.49 -4.90
C VAL A 57 -1.17 4.43 -4.14
N HIS A 58 -1.12 5.08 -2.97
CA HIS A 58 -0.02 4.98 -2.00
C HIS A 58 -0.50 4.20 -0.80
N ILE A 59 0.24 3.16 -0.44
CA ILE A 59 -0.09 2.26 0.67
C ILE A 59 1.17 1.87 1.46
N GLN A 60 0.97 1.26 2.62
CA GLN A 60 2.04 0.65 3.41
C GLN A 60 2.17 -0.86 3.11
N PRO A 61 3.32 -1.46 3.39
CA PRO A 61 3.45 -2.92 3.37
C PRO A 61 2.40 -3.59 4.26
N GLY A 62 1.70 -4.59 3.73
CA GLY A 62 0.59 -5.29 4.39
C GLY A 62 -0.79 -4.79 4.01
N ASP A 63 -0.91 -3.61 3.40
CA ASP A 63 -2.21 -3.10 2.96
C ASP A 63 -2.76 -3.85 1.74
N VAL A 64 -4.07 -3.70 1.53
CA VAL A 64 -4.82 -4.39 0.48
C VAL A 64 -5.42 -3.37 -0.49
N VAL A 65 -5.26 -3.61 -1.79
CA VAL A 65 -6.02 -2.88 -2.81
C VAL A 65 -7.18 -3.74 -3.29
N LYS A 66 -8.38 -3.19 -3.19
CA LYS A 66 -9.62 -3.80 -3.67
C LYS A 66 -10.04 -3.15 -4.98
N PHE A 67 -9.98 -3.92 -6.06
CA PHE A 67 -10.41 -3.50 -7.39
C PHE A 67 -11.91 -3.78 -7.56
N ILE A 68 -12.70 -2.74 -7.81
CA ILE A 68 -14.16 -2.81 -7.91
C ILE A 68 -14.61 -2.49 -9.34
N PRO A 69 -15.18 -3.44 -10.07
CA PRO A 69 -15.77 -3.18 -11.39
C PRO A 69 -17.12 -2.44 -11.22
N VAL A 70 -17.10 -1.12 -11.22
CA VAL A 70 -18.33 -0.31 -11.24
C VAL A 70 -19.04 -0.50 -12.57
N ASP A 71 -18.26 -0.53 -13.66
CA ASP A 71 -18.75 -0.88 -14.99
C ASP A 71 -18.26 -2.27 -15.40
N PHE A 72 -19.05 -2.95 -16.25
CA PHE A 72 -18.69 -4.27 -16.81
C PHE A 72 -17.55 -4.19 -17.83
N GLY A 73 -16.85 -5.31 -18.03
CA GLY A 73 -15.82 -5.42 -19.05
C GLY A 73 -14.42 -5.05 -18.58
N HIS A 74 -14.21 -4.90 -17.29
CA HIS A 74 -12.90 -4.58 -16.71
C HIS A 74 -12.33 -5.71 -15.85
N ASN A 75 -11.00 -5.71 -15.74
CA ASN A 75 -10.23 -6.54 -14.81
C ASN A 75 -8.95 -5.79 -14.37
N ALA A 76 -8.27 -6.31 -13.37
CA ALA A 76 -6.94 -5.87 -12.95
C ALA A 76 -5.93 -7.00 -13.15
N GLU A 77 -4.82 -6.71 -13.83
CA GLU A 77 -3.73 -7.66 -14.10
C GLU A 77 -2.38 -6.96 -13.94
N SER A 78 -1.46 -7.55 -13.16
CA SER A 78 -0.11 -7.05 -13.03
C SER A 78 0.63 -7.02 -14.36
N ILE A 79 1.46 -5.99 -14.60
CA ILE A 79 2.27 -5.91 -15.82
C ILE A 79 3.62 -6.56 -15.55
N ASP A 80 3.89 -7.65 -16.27
CA ASP A 80 5.16 -8.37 -16.16
C ASP A 80 6.38 -7.45 -16.37
N GLY A 81 7.36 -7.57 -15.48
CA GLY A 81 8.56 -6.74 -15.49
C GLY A 81 8.33 -5.27 -15.04
N LEU A 82 7.13 -4.91 -14.54
CA LEU A 82 6.83 -3.62 -13.92
C LEU A 82 6.22 -3.80 -12.53
N VAL A 83 6.57 -4.88 -11.87
CA VAL A 83 6.33 -5.21 -10.46
C VAL A 83 7.66 -5.66 -9.85
N PRO A 84 7.83 -5.61 -8.53
CA PRO A 84 9.03 -6.12 -7.87
C PRO A 84 9.34 -7.56 -8.28
N LYS A 85 10.64 -7.88 -8.32
CA LYS A 85 11.10 -9.24 -8.58
C LYS A 85 10.48 -10.17 -7.54
N ASP A 86 10.11 -11.36 -7.97
CA ASP A 86 9.50 -12.41 -7.16
C ASP A 86 8.09 -12.10 -6.62
N PHE A 87 7.48 -11.00 -7.03
CA PHE A 87 6.07 -10.74 -6.73
C PHE A 87 5.16 -11.71 -7.51
N PRO A 88 4.23 -12.41 -6.84
CA PRO A 88 3.29 -13.28 -7.51
C PRO A 88 2.38 -12.47 -8.44
N LYS A 89 2.44 -12.76 -9.74
CA LYS A 89 1.61 -12.08 -10.72
C LYS A 89 0.13 -12.36 -10.43
N PHE A 90 -0.68 -11.32 -10.50
CA PHE A 90 -2.12 -11.45 -10.36
C PHE A 90 -2.87 -11.10 -11.64
N LYS A 91 -4.05 -11.71 -11.78
CA LYS A 91 -5.02 -11.40 -12.83
C LYS A 91 -6.42 -11.70 -12.29
N SER A 92 -7.24 -10.68 -12.13
CA SER A 92 -8.63 -10.85 -11.73
C SER A 92 -9.49 -11.37 -12.88
N ARG A 93 -10.61 -11.99 -12.53
CA ARG A 93 -11.65 -12.32 -13.50
C ARG A 93 -12.32 -11.05 -14.01
N LEU A 94 -12.82 -11.10 -15.24
CA LEU A 94 -13.52 -9.97 -15.84
C LEU A 94 -14.81 -9.67 -15.07
N SER A 95 -15.05 -8.39 -14.80
CA SER A 95 -16.25 -7.88 -14.09
C SER A 95 -16.50 -8.48 -12.71
N GLN A 96 -15.44 -8.97 -12.06
CA GLN A 96 -15.49 -9.47 -10.70
C GLN A 96 -14.63 -8.60 -9.77
N PRO A 97 -15.09 -8.30 -8.56
CA PRO A 97 -14.23 -7.65 -7.56
C PRO A 97 -13.03 -8.54 -7.22
N PHE A 98 -11.92 -7.91 -6.90
CA PHE A 98 -10.67 -8.62 -6.63
C PHE A 98 -9.85 -7.86 -5.60
N GLU A 99 -9.27 -8.57 -4.64
CA GLU A 99 -8.41 -8.02 -3.60
C GLU A 99 -6.99 -8.56 -3.75
N GLN A 100 -6.00 -7.67 -3.61
CA GLN A 100 -4.59 -7.99 -3.64
C GLN A 100 -3.89 -7.33 -2.46
N ALA A 101 -3.26 -8.15 -1.61
CA ALA A 101 -2.36 -7.67 -0.56
C ALA A 101 -0.96 -7.36 -1.13
N PHE A 102 -0.30 -6.33 -0.59
CA PHE A 102 1.01 -5.87 -1.02
C PHE A 102 1.97 -5.85 0.18
N GLU A 103 2.67 -6.95 0.40
CA GLU A 103 3.55 -7.15 1.56
C GLU A 103 4.94 -6.49 1.42
N LYS A 104 5.39 -6.22 0.21
CA LYS A 104 6.74 -5.74 -0.06
C LYS A 104 6.72 -4.33 -0.63
N GLU A 105 7.62 -3.48 -0.12
CA GLU A 105 7.85 -2.16 -0.72
C GLU A 105 8.19 -2.25 -2.20
N GLY A 106 7.70 -1.30 -2.96
CA GLY A 106 7.95 -1.24 -4.40
C GLY A 106 6.86 -0.53 -5.18
N VAL A 107 7.05 -0.49 -6.50
CA VAL A 107 6.09 0.05 -7.45
C VAL A 107 5.50 -1.08 -8.27
N TYR A 108 4.19 -1.15 -8.29
CA TYR A 108 3.42 -2.21 -8.93
C TYR A 108 2.52 -1.64 -10.00
N ALA A 109 2.91 -1.84 -11.26
CA ALA A 109 2.09 -1.44 -12.38
C ALA A 109 1.08 -2.52 -12.76
N TYR A 110 -0.13 -2.09 -13.08
CA TYR A 110 -1.21 -2.97 -13.49
C TYR A 110 -2.01 -2.38 -14.67
N LYS A 111 -2.76 -3.21 -15.33
CA LYS A 111 -3.55 -2.91 -16.52
C LYS A 111 -4.92 -3.54 -16.45
N CYS A 112 -5.87 -3.01 -17.22
CA CYS A 112 -7.05 -3.73 -17.63
C CYS A 112 -6.75 -4.45 -18.94
N THR A 113 -6.88 -5.78 -18.99
CA THR A 113 -6.49 -6.57 -20.17
C THR A 113 -7.18 -6.10 -21.45
N PRO A 114 -8.54 -5.99 -21.54
CA PRO A 114 -9.20 -5.56 -22.75
C PRO A 114 -8.93 -4.08 -23.13
N HIS A 115 -8.64 -3.22 -22.14
CA HIS A 115 -8.48 -1.79 -22.38
C HIS A 115 -7.02 -1.28 -22.26
N TYR A 116 -6.04 -2.20 -22.24
CA TYR A 116 -4.63 -1.85 -22.16
C TYR A 116 -4.16 -0.97 -23.31
N ALA A 117 -4.58 -1.28 -24.53
CA ALA A 117 -4.26 -0.49 -25.72
C ALA A 117 -4.88 0.92 -25.67
N MET A 118 -5.96 1.10 -24.91
CA MET A 118 -6.62 2.40 -24.69
C MET A 118 -5.99 3.20 -23.54
N GLY A 119 -5.03 2.61 -22.80
CA GLY A 119 -4.30 3.28 -21.72
C GLY A 119 -4.97 3.12 -20.34
N MET A 120 -5.80 2.09 -20.16
CA MET A 120 -6.33 1.73 -18.84
C MET A 120 -5.26 1.00 -18.02
N VAL A 121 -4.49 1.78 -17.29
CA VAL A 121 -3.38 1.36 -16.42
C VAL A 121 -3.40 2.11 -15.11
N GLY A 122 -2.77 1.54 -14.08
CA GLY A 122 -2.59 2.15 -12.78
C GLY A 122 -1.30 1.73 -12.11
N ILE A 123 -0.99 2.36 -10.98
CA ILE A 123 0.19 2.13 -10.17
C ILE A 123 -0.21 2.03 -8.71
N VAL A 124 0.30 1.03 -8.00
CA VAL A 124 0.36 0.99 -6.54
C VAL A 124 1.80 1.27 -6.12
N VAL A 125 1.99 2.25 -5.26
CA VAL A 125 3.27 2.58 -4.62
C VAL A 125 3.17 2.10 -3.18
N VAL A 126 4.02 1.16 -2.81
CA VAL A 126 4.06 0.56 -1.47
C VAL A 126 5.27 1.10 -0.72
N GLY A 127 5.03 1.68 0.44
CA GLY A 127 6.06 2.29 1.26
C GLY A 127 6.65 3.56 0.64
N ASN A 128 7.88 3.89 1.01
CA ASN A 128 8.58 5.09 0.53
C ASN A 128 9.43 4.80 -0.72
N THR A 129 8.79 4.26 -1.75
CA THR A 129 9.47 3.83 -2.98
C THR A 129 9.16 4.79 -4.14
N LYS A 130 10.19 5.09 -4.95
CA LYS A 130 10.04 5.89 -6.18
C LYS A 130 10.01 4.98 -7.42
N PRO A 131 9.17 5.31 -8.43
CA PRO A 131 9.16 4.56 -9.69
C PRO A 131 10.50 4.64 -10.42
N ASP A 132 11.00 3.51 -10.89
CA ASP A 132 12.09 3.48 -11.87
C ASP A 132 11.54 3.82 -13.27
N ILE A 133 11.59 5.11 -13.61
CA ILE A 133 11.04 5.65 -14.86
C ILE A 133 11.71 5.01 -16.09
N ASP A 134 12.99 4.66 -16.00
CA ASP A 134 13.72 4.08 -17.12
C ASP A 134 13.30 2.64 -17.38
N GLN A 135 12.99 1.87 -16.33
CA GLN A 135 12.36 0.56 -16.47
C GLN A 135 11.03 0.65 -17.24
N PHE A 136 10.20 1.64 -16.93
CA PHE A 136 8.94 1.87 -17.65
C PHE A 136 9.14 2.32 -19.11
N LYS A 137 10.16 3.14 -19.39
CA LYS A 137 10.51 3.55 -20.76
C LYS A 137 11.03 2.38 -21.60
N ALA A 138 11.84 1.50 -21.01
CA ALA A 138 12.38 0.33 -21.66
C ALA A 138 11.32 -0.74 -21.98
N LYS A 139 10.19 -0.75 -21.23
CA LYS A 139 9.13 -1.74 -21.42
C LYS A 139 8.34 -1.47 -22.69
N LYS A 140 8.32 -2.45 -23.60
CA LYS A 140 7.44 -2.42 -24.77
C LYS A 140 5.97 -2.50 -24.34
N MET A 141 5.20 -1.45 -24.63
CA MET A 141 3.78 -1.34 -24.28
C MET A 141 3.00 -0.48 -25.29
N PRO A 142 1.66 -0.52 -25.30
CA PRO A 142 0.84 0.33 -26.15
C PRO A 142 1.12 1.83 -25.91
N ARG A 143 1.12 2.62 -26.97
CA ARG A 143 1.46 4.05 -26.93
C ARG A 143 0.60 4.84 -25.90
N ARG A 144 -0.70 4.52 -25.79
CA ARG A 144 -1.60 5.20 -24.85
C ARG A 144 -1.30 4.81 -23.39
N ALA A 145 -0.92 3.55 -23.13
CA ALA A 145 -0.47 3.10 -21.82
C ALA A 145 0.82 3.83 -21.39
N ALA A 146 1.82 3.89 -22.27
CA ALA A 146 3.05 4.65 -22.02
C ALA A 146 2.78 6.14 -21.74
N LYS A 147 1.82 6.76 -22.46
CA LYS A 147 1.40 8.14 -22.20
C LYS A 147 0.74 8.29 -20.83
N ALA A 148 -0.10 7.32 -20.42
CA ALA A 148 -0.77 7.33 -19.13
C ALA A 148 0.25 7.21 -17.97
N PHE A 149 1.21 6.30 -18.05
CA PHE A 149 2.29 6.19 -17.05
C PHE A 149 3.11 7.47 -16.93
N ARG A 150 3.52 8.08 -18.06
CA ARG A 150 4.25 9.36 -18.02
C ARG A 150 3.47 10.47 -17.32
N LYS A 151 2.13 10.50 -17.47
CA LYS A 151 1.28 11.46 -16.76
C LYS A 151 1.28 11.19 -15.25
N MET A 152 1.09 9.95 -14.85
CA MET A 152 1.13 9.54 -13.43
C MET A 152 2.47 9.87 -12.77
N PHE A 153 3.61 9.64 -13.45
CA PHE A 153 4.93 9.97 -12.91
C PHE A 153 5.13 11.47 -12.70
N LYS A 154 4.61 12.32 -13.59
CA LYS A 154 4.64 13.77 -13.38
C LYS A 154 3.81 14.17 -12.14
N GLU A 155 2.67 13.55 -11.93
CA GLU A 155 1.82 13.79 -10.76
C GLU A 155 2.51 13.35 -9.46
N LEU A 156 3.24 12.23 -9.48
CA LEU A 156 4.04 11.75 -8.35
C LEU A 156 5.19 12.71 -8.01
N GLN A 157 5.93 13.22 -9.00
CA GLN A 157 7.05 14.15 -8.77
C GLN A 157 6.59 15.50 -8.18
N VAL A 158 5.39 15.98 -8.51
CA VAL A 158 4.83 17.23 -7.98
C VAL A 158 4.44 17.11 -6.50
N ARG A 159 4.09 15.90 -6.04
CA ARG A 159 3.69 15.67 -4.64
C ARG A 159 4.87 15.60 -3.67
N ASP A 160 6.07 15.36 -4.18
CA ASP A 160 7.30 15.24 -3.39
C ASP A 160 7.97 16.60 -3.10
N HIS A 161 7.39 17.71 -3.54
CA HIS A 161 7.82 19.10 -3.35
C HIS A 161 6.76 19.91 -2.60
#